data_9ccb046deb1082737629317680f88d17
#
_entry.id   9ccb046deb1082737629317680f88d17
#
_cell.length_a   1.000
_cell.length_b   1.000
_cell.length_c   1.000
_cell.angle_alpha   90.00
_cell.angle_beta   90.00
_cell.angle_gamma   90.00
#
_symmetry.space_group_name_H-M   'P 1'
#
loop_
_entity.id
_entity.type
_entity.pdbx_description
1 polymer ?
#
loop_
_entity_poly.entity_id
_entity_poly.type
_entity_poly.pdbx_seq_one_letter_code
_entity_poly.pdbx_strand_id
1 'polypeptide(L)'
;VRRQRQMCIRDRLKMRLMGWITFINVTIGIALGGLLYTIWPEHYFKWYPSIPIFYWIMAMAMTYVLDLVKRKNGDVTITTFMVVRFCKFTLAIVFLWLYAQLINERLKAFGFTLMLFYFIYLGLETYTIYLFEKKRIKREKKENDEQCQK
;
A
#
# COMPACT_ATOMS: atom_id res chain seq x y z
N VAL A 1 27.00 -16.51 11.58
CA VAL A 1 27.45 -15.37 10.73
C VAL A 1 26.62 -15.25 9.45
N ARG A 2 26.28 -16.33 8.77
CA ARG A 2 25.40 -16.25 7.55
C ARG A 2 23.99 -15.78 7.89
N ARG A 3 23.38 -16.21 8.98
CA ARG A 3 22.04 -15.78 9.40
C ARG A 3 21.97 -14.30 9.75
N GLN A 4 23.01 -13.75 10.40
CA GLN A 4 23.07 -12.32 10.72
C GLN A 4 23.17 -11.43 9.48
N ARG A 5 23.97 -11.83 8.47
CA ARG A 5 24.07 -11.08 7.20
C ARG A 5 22.75 -11.06 6.42
N GLN A 6 22.02 -12.17 6.40
CA GLN A 6 20.71 -12.22 5.75
C GLN A 6 19.66 -11.36 6.47
N MET A 7 19.73 -11.23 7.80
CA MET A 7 18.87 -10.31 8.56
C MET A 7 19.13 -8.84 8.19
N CYS A 8 20.39 -8.42 8.14
CA CYS A 8 20.75 -7.03 7.81
C CYS A 8 20.36 -6.61 6.39
N ILE A 9 20.50 -7.51 5.41
CA ILE A 9 20.12 -7.25 4.01
C ILE A 9 18.59 -7.12 3.89
N ARG A 10 17.84 -7.93 4.61
CA ARG A 10 16.38 -7.91 4.61
C ARG A 10 15.83 -6.64 5.26
N ASP A 11 16.43 -6.17 6.34
CA ASP A 11 16.02 -4.93 7.00
C ASP A 11 16.29 -3.69 6.14
N ARG A 12 17.40 -3.67 5.41
CA ARG A 12 17.68 -2.60 4.43
C ARG A 12 16.68 -2.58 3.28
N LEU A 13 16.29 -3.74 2.79
CA LEU A 13 15.29 -3.84 1.72
C LEU A 13 13.92 -3.34 2.20
N LYS A 14 13.55 -3.68 3.44
CA LYS A 14 12.32 -3.22 4.08
C LYS A 14 12.29 -1.69 4.23
N MET A 15 13.38 -1.09 4.69
CA MET A 15 13.51 0.37 4.81
C MET A 15 13.39 1.07 3.45
N ARG A 16 14.01 0.53 2.41
CA ARG A 16 13.87 1.03 1.04
C ARG A 16 12.43 0.95 0.53
N LEU A 17 11.75 -0.17 0.76
CA LEU A 17 10.35 -0.34 0.37
C LEU A 17 9.43 0.66 1.10
N MET A 18 9.62 0.85 2.40
CA MET A 18 8.87 1.84 3.17
C MET A 18 9.11 3.26 2.64
N GLY A 19 10.35 3.61 2.33
CA GLY A 19 10.69 4.90 1.71
C GLY A 19 10.01 5.11 0.36
N TRP A 20 10.00 4.11 -0.50
CA TRP A 20 9.31 4.14 -1.79
C TRP A 20 7.79 4.32 -1.65
N ILE A 21 7.17 3.56 -0.76
CA ILE A 21 5.73 3.66 -0.47
C ILE A 21 5.38 5.06 0.03
N THR A 22 6.19 5.62 0.94
CA THR A 22 6.00 6.98 1.45
C THR A 22 6.13 8.02 0.33
N PHE A 23 7.17 7.90 -0.50
CA PHE A 23 7.40 8.82 -1.62
C PHE A 23 6.25 8.81 -2.62
N ILE A 24 5.81 7.63 -3.06
CA ILE A 24 4.68 7.46 -3.98
C ILE A 24 3.41 8.04 -3.37
N ASN A 25 3.15 7.78 -2.08
CA ASN A 25 1.97 8.27 -1.39
C ASN A 25 1.93 9.80 -1.32
N VAL A 26 3.03 10.43 -0.93
CA VAL A 26 3.15 11.90 -0.87
C VAL A 26 2.97 12.50 -2.26
N THR A 27 3.59 11.93 -3.29
CA THR A 27 3.48 12.40 -4.68
C THR A 27 2.04 12.33 -5.18
N ILE A 28 1.35 11.22 -4.96
CA ILE A 28 -0.05 11.05 -5.36
C ILE A 28 -0.95 11.99 -4.56
N GLY A 29 -0.74 12.13 -3.25
CA GLY A 29 -1.49 13.04 -2.40
C GLY A 29 -1.40 14.49 -2.88
N ILE A 30 -0.22 14.96 -3.21
CA ILE A 30 0.01 16.31 -3.73
C ILE A 30 -0.58 16.47 -5.14
N ALA A 31 -0.36 15.51 -6.03
CA ALA A 31 -0.85 15.54 -7.40
C ALA A 31 -2.38 15.59 -7.47
N LEU A 32 -3.05 14.72 -6.73
CA LEU A 32 -4.52 14.69 -6.67
C LEU A 32 -5.09 15.92 -5.96
N GLY A 33 -4.44 16.41 -4.91
CA GLY A 33 -4.83 17.64 -4.23
C GLY A 33 -4.73 18.86 -5.13
N GLY A 34 -3.64 18.98 -5.87
CA GLY A 34 -3.45 20.02 -6.87
C GLY A 34 -4.47 19.93 -8.01
N LEU A 35 -4.74 18.72 -8.49
CA LEU A 35 -5.74 18.49 -9.53
C LEU A 35 -7.16 18.86 -9.07
N LEU A 36 -7.56 18.45 -7.88
CA LEU A 36 -8.86 18.82 -7.31
C LEU A 36 -8.98 20.32 -7.08
N TYR A 37 -7.92 20.96 -6.60
CA TYR A 37 -7.91 22.40 -6.38
C TYR A 37 -8.04 23.20 -7.66
N THR A 38 -7.40 22.75 -8.77
CA THR A 38 -7.40 23.45 -10.05
C THR A 38 -8.64 23.18 -10.91
N ILE A 39 -9.14 21.95 -10.94
CA ILE A 39 -10.24 21.52 -11.83
C ILE A 39 -11.59 21.67 -11.14
N TRP A 40 -11.67 21.30 -9.86
CA TRP A 40 -12.91 21.36 -9.07
C TRP A 40 -12.70 22.00 -7.71
N PRO A 41 -12.47 23.32 -7.65
CA PRO A 41 -12.27 24.03 -6.38
C PRO A 41 -13.47 23.90 -5.44
N GLU A 42 -14.67 23.70 -5.97
CA GLU A 42 -15.89 23.50 -5.19
C GLU A 42 -15.92 22.17 -4.42
N HIS A 43 -15.15 21.16 -4.88
CA HIS A 43 -15.02 19.86 -4.24
C HIS A 43 -13.82 19.77 -3.28
N TYR A 44 -12.97 20.81 -3.26
CA TYR A 44 -11.87 20.87 -2.32
C TYR A 44 -12.40 21.18 -0.91
N PHE A 45 -12.00 20.35 0.05
CA PHE A 45 -12.43 20.47 1.44
C PHE A 45 -11.20 20.53 2.37
N LYS A 46 -11.37 21.22 3.50
CA LYS A 46 -10.30 21.51 4.46
C LYS A 46 -9.63 20.22 5.00
N TRP A 47 -10.37 19.12 5.08
CA TRP A 47 -9.90 17.85 5.61
C TRP A 47 -9.28 16.91 4.55
N TYR A 48 -9.07 17.39 3.33
CA TYR A 48 -8.44 16.64 2.25
C TYR A 48 -7.14 15.91 2.68
N PRO A 49 -6.19 16.54 3.41
CA PRO A 49 -4.93 15.89 3.79
C PRO A 49 -5.11 14.65 4.68
N SER A 50 -6.26 14.50 5.32
CA SER A 50 -6.60 13.33 6.14
C SER A 50 -6.62 12.03 5.33
N ILE A 51 -7.05 12.08 4.06
CA ILE A 51 -7.17 10.91 3.19
C ILE A 51 -5.80 10.30 2.86
N PRO A 52 -4.81 11.04 2.30
CA PRO A 52 -3.50 10.47 2.02
C PRO A 52 -2.76 10.02 3.28
N ILE A 53 -2.95 10.69 4.41
CA ILE A 53 -2.38 10.27 5.70
C ILE A 53 -2.97 8.93 6.14
N PHE A 54 -4.28 8.75 6.05
CA PHE A 54 -4.95 7.49 6.35
C PHE A 54 -4.41 6.34 5.49
N TYR A 55 -4.31 6.53 4.18
CA TYR A 55 -3.76 5.50 3.29
C TYR A 55 -2.27 5.22 3.52
N TRP A 56 -1.51 6.23 3.91
CA TRP A 56 -0.11 6.04 4.28
C TRP A 56 0.04 5.16 5.53
N ILE A 57 -0.73 5.43 6.58
CA ILE A 57 -0.75 4.59 7.79
C ILE A 57 -1.17 3.16 7.45
N MET A 58 -2.19 3.00 6.60
CA MET A 58 -2.66 1.69 6.14
C MET A 58 -1.59 0.93 5.35
N ALA A 59 -0.85 1.61 4.48
CA ALA A 59 0.25 1.00 3.72
C ALA A 59 1.39 0.55 4.64
N MET A 60 1.74 1.33 5.65
CA MET A 60 2.75 0.97 6.65
C MET A 60 2.30 -0.23 7.49
N ALA A 61 1.07 -0.22 7.99
CA ALA A 61 0.50 -1.32 8.75
C ALA A 61 0.48 -2.62 7.94
N MET A 62 0.13 -2.54 6.65
CA MET A 62 0.12 -3.69 5.76
C MET A 62 1.51 -4.29 5.56
N THR A 63 2.51 -3.45 5.32
CA THR A 63 3.89 -3.91 5.16
C THR A 63 4.36 -4.64 6.43
N TYR A 64 3.98 -4.14 7.60
CA TYR A 64 4.29 -4.77 8.88
C TYR A 64 3.58 -6.12 9.05
N VAL A 65 2.29 -6.21 8.74
CA VAL A 65 1.51 -7.46 8.82
C VAL A 65 2.07 -8.52 7.87
N LEU A 66 2.40 -8.16 6.64
CA LEU A 66 3.02 -9.08 5.68
C LEU A 66 4.37 -9.61 6.16
N ASP A 67 5.19 -8.77 6.81
CA ASP A 67 6.45 -9.20 7.40
C ASP A 67 6.24 -10.19 8.55
N LEU A 68 5.23 -9.94 9.42
CA LEU A 68 4.87 -10.86 10.50
C LEU A 68 4.39 -12.22 9.99
N VAL A 69 3.52 -12.22 8.99
CA VAL A 69 2.98 -13.46 8.40
C VAL A 69 4.10 -14.26 7.75
N LYS A 70 5.01 -13.60 7.03
CA LYS A 70 6.17 -14.23 6.42
C LYS A 70 7.11 -14.85 7.45
N ARG A 71 7.28 -14.21 8.60
CA ARG A 71 8.08 -14.75 9.71
C ARG A 71 7.46 -16.00 10.32
N LYS A 72 6.12 -16.02 10.43
CA LYS A 72 5.40 -17.10 11.13
C LYS A 72 5.15 -18.32 10.22
N ASN A 73 4.75 -18.11 8.98
CA ASN A 73 4.28 -19.15 8.06
C ASN A 73 5.25 -19.48 6.91
N GLY A 74 6.40 -18.80 6.83
CA GLY A 74 7.38 -19.00 5.76
C GLY A 74 7.01 -18.43 4.40
N ASP A 75 5.80 -18.65 3.91
CA ASP A 75 5.29 -18.13 2.64
C ASP A 75 4.02 -17.30 2.81
N VAL A 76 3.95 -16.20 2.07
CA VAL A 76 2.75 -15.36 2.00
C VAL A 76 1.81 -15.93 0.94
N THR A 77 0.73 -16.52 1.39
CA THR A 77 -0.28 -17.14 0.53
C THR A 77 -1.20 -16.09 -0.09
N ILE A 78 -1.79 -16.37 -1.25
CA ILE A 78 -2.79 -15.54 -1.93
C ILE A 78 -3.95 -15.18 -0.96
N THR A 79 -4.33 -16.11 -0.10
CA THR A 79 -5.34 -15.91 0.95
C THR A 79 -5.00 -14.74 1.88
N THR A 80 -3.73 -14.60 2.27
CA THR A 80 -3.28 -13.48 3.13
C THR A 80 -3.50 -12.14 2.44
N PHE A 81 -3.20 -12.03 1.14
CA PHE A 81 -3.46 -10.81 0.38
C PHE A 81 -4.94 -10.47 0.30
N MET A 82 -5.79 -11.47 0.12
CA MET A 82 -7.24 -11.29 0.07
C MET A 82 -7.79 -10.78 1.41
N VAL A 83 -7.37 -11.39 2.52
CA VAL A 83 -7.76 -10.97 3.88
C VAL A 83 -7.33 -9.52 4.16
N VAL A 84 -6.10 -9.17 3.81
CA VAL A 84 -5.60 -7.81 4.02
C VAL A 84 -6.36 -6.78 3.17
N ARG A 85 -6.70 -7.10 1.93
CA ARG A 85 -7.55 -6.23 1.07
C ARG A 85 -8.93 -6.02 1.69
N PHE A 86 -9.53 -7.08 2.19
CA PHE A 86 -10.83 -6.99 2.85
C PHE A 86 -10.76 -6.13 4.12
N CYS A 87 -9.73 -6.29 4.93
CA CYS A 87 -9.49 -5.43 6.11
C CYS A 87 -9.34 -3.96 5.74
N LYS A 88 -8.61 -3.64 4.67
CA LYS A 88 -8.47 -2.27 4.17
C LYS A 88 -9.80 -1.66 3.76
N PHE A 89 -10.60 -2.42 3.03
CA PHE A 89 -11.92 -1.98 2.59
C PHE A 89 -12.83 -1.67 3.79
N THR A 90 -12.86 -2.58 4.77
CA THR A 90 -13.63 -2.39 6.00
C THR A 90 -13.17 -1.16 6.78
N LEU A 91 -11.86 -0.94 6.90
CA LEU A 91 -11.30 0.23 7.59
C LEU A 91 -11.61 1.54 6.84
N ALA A 92 -11.63 1.53 5.51
CA ALA A 92 -12.03 2.69 4.72
C ALA A 92 -13.52 3.05 4.95
N ILE A 93 -14.40 2.07 5.06
CA ILE A 93 -15.81 2.28 5.40
C ILE A 93 -15.95 2.85 6.82
N VAL A 94 -15.24 2.30 7.80
CA VAL A 94 -15.23 2.81 9.17
C VAL A 94 -14.72 4.25 9.22
N PHE A 95 -13.68 4.57 8.48
CA PHE A 95 -13.14 5.92 8.38
C PHE A 95 -14.14 6.90 7.79
N LEU A 96 -14.84 6.50 6.72
CA LEU A 96 -15.92 7.29 6.14
C LEU A 96 -17.07 7.52 7.13
N TRP A 97 -17.45 6.48 7.85
CA TRP A 97 -18.49 6.56 8.87
C TRP A 97 -18.10 7.51 10.01
N LEU A 98 -16.87 7.42 10.52
CA LEU A 98 -16.36 8.33 11.54
C LEU A 98 -16.35 9.78 11.04
N TYR A 99 -15.93 10.00 9.81
CA TYR A 99 -15.96 11.34 9.20
C TYR A 99 -17.40 11.89 9.13
N ALA A 100 -18.35 11.06 8.74
CA ALA A 100 -19.77 11.43 8.67
C ALA A 100 -20.33 11.83 10.05
N GLN A 101 -19.91 11.14 11.12
CA GLN A 101 -20.39 11.44 12.48
C GLN A 101 -19.73 12.69 13.09
N LEU A 102 -18.45 12.89 12.83
CA LEU A 102 -17.66 13.94 13.50
C LEU A 102 -17.71 15.29 12.78
N ILE A 103 -17.68 15.28 11.46
CA ILE A 103 -17.44 16.50 10.67
C ILE A 103 -18.66 16.84 9.80
N ASN A 104 -19.22 15.85 9.12
CA ASN A 104 -20.39 15.94 8.24
C ASN A 104 -20.34 17.10 7.19
N GLU A 105 -19.18 17.70 6.98
CA GLU A 105 -18.97 18.69 5.93
C GLU A 105 -18.67 18.02 4.59
N ARG A 106 -19.46 18.33 3.56
CA ARG A 106 -19.27 17.86 2.17
C ARG A 106 -19.03 16.34 2.07
N LEU A 107 -19.82 15.55 2.78
CA LEU A 107 -19.69 14.09 2.87
C LEU A 107 -19.60 13.41 1.50
N LYS A 108 -20.35 13.90 0.50
CA LYS A 108 -20.34 13.36 -0.87
C LYS A 108 -18.97 13.55 -1.54
N ALA A 109 -18.37 14.74 -1.42
CA ALA A 109 -17.05 15.03 -1.97
C ALA A 109 -15.96 14.22 -1.26
N PHE A 110 -16.03 14.09 0.05
CA PHE A 110 -15.12 13.27 0.83
C PHE A 110 -15.21 11.79 0.45
N GLY A 111 -16.41 11.23 0.39
CA GLY A 111 -16.63 9.83 0.01
C GLY A 111 -16.16 9.54 -1.41
N PHE A 112 -16.43 10.43 -2.38
CA PHE A 112 -15.96 10.28 -3.75
C PHE A 112 -14.42 10.31 -3.82
N THR A 113 -13.77 11.24 -3.14
CA THR A 113 -12.32 11.35 -3.08
C THR A 113 -11.70 10.13 -2.41
N LEU A 114 -12.29 9.65 -1.30
CA LEU A 114 -11.83 8.44 -0.60
C LEU A 114 -11.88 7.21 -1.52
N MET A 115 -12.98 7.03 -2.27
CA MET A 115 -13.14 5.93 -3.23
C MET A 115 -12.13 6.02 -4.36
N LEU A 116 -11.90 7.21 -4.89
CA LEU A 116 -10.91 7.44 -5.95
C LEU A 116 -9.50 7.07 -5.48
N PHE A 117 -9.11 7.49 -4.28
CA PHE A 117 -7.85 7.06 -3.65
C PHE A 117 -7.79 5.55 -3.47
N TYR A 118 -8.87 4.93 -3.02
CA TYR A 118 -8.94 3.48 -2.86
C TYR A 118 -8.62 2.74 -4.16
N PHE A 119 -9.23 3.13 -5.26
CA PHE A 119 -8.98 2.51 -6.58
C PHE A 119 -7.54 2.73 -7.05
N ILE A 120 -6.98 3.92 -6.89
CA ILE A 120 -5.60 4.21 -7.26
C ILE A 120 -4.64 3.35 -6.43
N TYR A 121 -4.83 3.28 -5.12
CA TYR A 121 -3.98 2.47 -4.24
C TYR A 121 -4.12 0.98 -4.52
N LEU A 122 -5.32 0.50 -4.83
CA LEU A 122 -5.56 -0.88 -5.23
C LEU A 122 -4.78 -1.24 -6.51
N GLY A 123 -4.80 -0.36 -7.49
CA GLY A 123 -4.04 -0.52 -8.73
C GLY A 123 -2.53 -0.55 -8.50
N LEU A 124 -2.01 0.39 -7.73
CA LEU A 124 -0.59 0.46 -7.37
C LEU A 124 -0.12 -0.77 -6.59
N GLU A 125 -0.93 -1.21 -5.64
CA GLU A 125 -0.63 -2.40 -4.84
C GLU A 125 -0.59 -3.66 -5.70
N THR A 126 -1.56 -3.83 -6.59
CA THR A 126 -1.60 -4.93 -7.55
C THR A 126 -0.38 -4.91 -8.47
N TYR A 127 -0.01 -3.74 -8.96
CA TYR A 127 1.18 -3.56 -9.80
C TYR A 127 2.48 -3.90 -9.04
N THR A 128 2.59 -3.50 -7.79
CA THR A 128 3.75 -3.80 -6.94
C THR A 128 3.88 -5.30 -6.71
N ILE A 129 2.79 -5.99 -6.41
CA ILE A 129 2.76 -7.44 -6.23
C ILE A 129 3.18 -8.15 -7.52
N TYR A 130 2.64 -7.72 -8.66
CA TYR A 130 3.00 -8.26 -9.97
C TYR A 130 4.50 -8.14 -10.26
N LEU A 131 5.10 -7.00 -9.97
CA LEU A 131 6.55 -6.79 -10.14
C LEU A 131 7.38 -7.70 -9.22
N PHE A 132 6.95 -7.89 -7.98
CA PHE A 132 7.63 -8.79 -7.04
C PHE A 132 7.59 -10.23 -7.52
N GLU A 133 6.44 -10.70 -7.96
CA GLU A 133 6.26 -12.06 -8.44
C GLU A 133 7.05 -12.32 -9.72
N LYS A 134 7.07 -11.39 -10.64
CA LYS A 134 7.90 -11.45 -11.85
C LYS A 134 9.40 -11.56 -11.53
N LYS A 135 9.88 -10.81 -10.53
CA LYS A 135 11.28 -10.90 -10.08
C LYS A 135 11.58 -12.24 -9.40
N ARG A 136 10.63 -12.79 -8.64
CA ARG A 136 10.76 -14.09 -7.97
C ARG A 136 10.90 -15.20 -9.01
N ILE A 137 10.00 -15.28 -9.97
CA ILE A 137 10.02 -16.27 -11.06
C ILE A 137 11.33 -16.19 -11.85
N LYS A 138 11.83 -14.98 -12.12
CA LYS A 138 13.10 -14.80 -12.84
C LYS A 138 14.31 -15.32 -12.05
N ARG A 139 14.28 -15.21 -10.71
CA ARG A 139 15.35 -15.75 -9.84
C ARG A 139 15.30 -17.28 -9.80
N GLU A 140 14.12 -17.87 -9.59
CA GLU A 140 13.93 -19.31 -9.55
C GLU A 140 14.37 -19.98 -10.88
N LYS A 141 14.05 -19.33 -12.02
CA LYS A 141 14.49 -19.79 -13.34
C LYS A 141 16.01 -19.77 -13.49
N LYS A 142 16.66 -18.72 -12.98
CA LYS A 142 18.11 -18.59 -13.02
C LYS A 142 18.82 -19.63 -12.15
N GLU A 143 18.30 -19.91 -10.95
CA GLU A 143 18.82 -20.94 -10.05
C GLU A 143 18.68 -22.34 -10.64
N ASN A 144 17.56 -22.63 -11.30
CA ASN A 144 17.35 -23.91 -11.99
C ASN A 144 18.28 -24.10 -13.17
N ASP A 145 18.53 -23.06 -13.97
CA ASP A 145 19.47 -23.10 -15.10
C ASP A 145 20.92 -23.33 -14.62
N GLU A 146 21.32 -22.74 -13.49
CA GLU A 146 22.63 -22.96 -12.88
C GLU A 146 22.79 -24.37 -12.29
N GLN A 147 21.70 -24.95 -11.77
CA GLN A 147 21.71 -26.36 -11.29
C GLN A 147 21.76 -27.40 -12.43
N CYS A 148 21.18 -27.12 -13.58
CA CYS A 148 21.23 -27.97 -14.73
C CYS A 148 22.61 -27.98 -15.45
N GLN A 149 23.44 -26.95 -15.20
CA GLN A 149 24.81 -26.88 -15.75
C GLN A 149 25.89 -27.54 -14.88
N LYS A 150 25.55 -27.98 -13.69
CA LYS A 150 26.44 -28.76 -12.81
C LYS A 150 26.15 -30.25 -12.90
#